data_e50337cb80c887ae894a81533e0c6e92
#
_entry.id   e50337cb80c887ae894a81533e0c6e92
#
_cell.length_a   1.000
_cell.length_b   1.000
_cell.length_c   1.000
_cell.angle_alpha   90.00
_cell.angle_beta   90.00
_cell.angle_gamma   90.00
#
_symmetry.space_group_name_H-M   'P 1'
#
loop_
_entity.id
_entity.type
_entity.pdbx_description
1 polymer ?
#
loop_
_entity_poly.entity_id
_entity_poly.type
_entity_poly.pdbx_seq_one_letter_code
_entity_poly.pdbx_strand_id
1 'polypeptide(L)'
;MSQTLLDKLWDAHVVRAADGEPSLIYIDLHLIHEVTSPQAFDGLRQAGRTVRRRDLTFGTVDHNVPTTDRSLPIADATAAKQVEALRRNCREFGIQLFDIDSPEQGIVHVIGPELGLTQPGMTIVCGDSHTSTHGAFGALAFGIGTSEVEHVLATQCLPQNKPRAMRVETRGRLPEGVTAKDLALGIIGQIGTDGATGYAIEYAGEAVRALSMEGRMTLCNMSIEAGARAGIIAPDETTFAYLKGRRFAPPNEAWEDAVDHWRTLKSDDAAVFNRVVDIDAAKLEPFVTWGTSPGMVAPVTSYVPDPAEASSATDRQAAERALEYMALTPRTSIQDITIDRAFIGSCTNARIEDLRAAARVVKGYRINASVSAMVVPGSQEIKKAAEREGLDRIFSEAGFEWREAGCSMCLGMNADILQPGQRCASTSNRNFEGRQGRGGRTHLVSPMMAAAAAIKGHFTDVRNWEFRA
;
A
#
# COMPACT_ATOMS: atom_id res chain seq x y z
N MET A 1 12.12 4.80 -31.74
CA MET A 1 12.69 3.73 -30.88
C MET A 1 11.55 3.11 -30.09
N SER A 2 11.58 1.81 -29.83
CA SER A 2 10.59 1.16 -28.97
C SER A 2 10.74 1.65 -27.54
N GLN A 3 9.62 1.97 -26.89
CA GLN A 3 9.57 2.59 -25.56
C GLN A 3 8.91 1.66 -24.53
N THR A 4 9.43 1.64 -23.31
CA THR A 4 8.72 1.09 -22.16
C THR A 4 7.57 2.01 -21.74
N LEU A 5 6.62 1.50 -20.95
CA LEU A 5 5.58 2.35 -20.34
C LEU A 5 6.22 3.47 -19.50
N LEU A 6 7.29 3.15 -18.75
CA LEU A 6 8.04 4.16 -18.02
C LEU A 6 8.60 5.27 -18.93
N ASP A 7 9.15 4.91 -20.11
CA ASP A 7 9.66 5.90 -21.06
C ASP A 7 8.55 6.84 -21.54
N LYS A 8 7.39 6.29 -21.91
CA LYS A 8 6.24 7.07 -22.37
C LYS A 8 5.73 8.03 -21.29
N LEU A 9 5.59 7.54 -20.07
CA LEU A 9 5.17 8.36 -18.92
C LEU A 9 6.20 9.45 -18.61
N TRP A 10 7.49 9.10 -18.60
CA TRP A 10 8.56 10.06 -18.33
C TRP A 10 8.63 11.15 -19.39
N ASP A 11 8.72 10.76 -20.64
CA ASP A 11 8.95 11.69 -21.77
C ASP A 11 7.77 12.67 -21.94
N ALA A 12 6.54 12.24 -21.61
CA ALA A 12 5.35 13.10 -21.62
C ALA A 12 5.38 14.20 -20.53
N HIS A 13 6.18 14.03 -19.47
CA HIS A 13 6.19 14.95 -18.32
C HIS A 13 7.48 15.74 -18.17
N VAL A 14 8.50 15.49 -18.99
CA VAL A 14 9.75 16.27 -18.95
C VAL A 14 9.48 17.70 -19.42
N VAL A 15 9.66 18.66 -18.51
CA VAL A 15 9.58 20.11 -18.79
C VAL A 15 10.92 20.63 -19.25
N ARG A 16 12.01 20.12 -18.64
CA ARG A 16 13.38 20.49 -18.97
C ARG A 16 14.31 19.30 -18.69
N ALA A 17 15.22 19.03 -19.60
CA ALA A 17 16.34 18.13 -19.42
C ALA A 17 17.63 18.86 -19.84
N ALA A 18 18.72 18.60 -19.10
CA ALA A 18 20.06 19.06 -19.46
C ALA A 18 21.07 17.95 -19.11
N ASP A 19 22.14 17.86 -19.87
CA ASP A 19 23.17 16.85 -19.66
C ASP A 19 23.81 16.96 -18.27
N GLY A 20 23.83 15.86 -17.55
CA GLY A 20 24.41 15.78 -16.22
C GLY A 20 23.55 16.35 -15.08
N GLU A 21 22.35 16.85 -15.38
CA GLU A 21 21.40 17.36 -14.39
C GLU A 21 20.16 16.44 -14.27
N PRO A 22 19.49 16.40 -13.11
CA PRO A 22 18.17 15.79 -13.00
C PRO A 22 17.17 16.48 -13.95
N SER A 23 16.31 15.69 -14.59
CA SER A 23 15.22 16.24 -15.41
C SER A 23 14.18 16.91 -14.52
N LEU A 24 13.68 18.06 -14.93
CA LEU A 24 12.52 18.69 -14.29
C LEU A 24 11.25 18.08 -14.90
N ILE A 25 10.46 17.37 -14.10
CA ILE A 25 9.20 16.76 -14.52
C ILE A 25 8.00 17.51 -13.96
N TYR A 26 6.93 17.62 -14.74
CA TYR A 26 5.65 18.16 -14.29
C TYR A 26 4.91 17.11 -13.43
N ILE A 27 4.16 17.56 -12.43
CA ILE A 27 3.36 16.71 -11.54
C ILE A 27 1.88 16.99 -11.78
N ASP A 28 1.12 15.97 -12.21
CA ASP A 28 -0.30 16.11 -12.50
C ASP A 28 -1.18 16.09 -11.26
N LEU A 29 -0.78 15.33 -10.24
CA LEU A 29 -1.52 15.21 -9.00
C LEU A 29 -0.59 15.23 -7.79
N HIS A 30 -0.86 16.12 -6.86
CA HIS A 30 -0.18 16.19 -5.57
C HIS A 30 -1.14 15.85 -4.44
N LEU A 31 -0.93 14.72 -3.79
CA LEU A 31 -1.68 14.31 -2.60
C LEU A 31 -0.90 14.69 -1.34
N ILE A 32 -1.60 15.24 -0.35
CA ILE A 32 -1.00 15.66 0.92
C ILE A 32 -1.77 15.13 2.11
N HIS A 33 -1.08 14.92 3.21
CA HIS A 33 -1.66 14.52 4.49
C HIS A 33 -0.97 15.23 5.67
N GLU A 34 -1.49 15.04 6.88
CA GLU A 34 -1.11 15.82 8.06
C GLU A 34 0.32 15.58 8.57
N VAL A 35 0.99 14.47 8.18
CA VAL A 35 2.30 14.13 8.75
C VAL A 35 3.45 14.87 8.07
N THR A 36 3.47 14.94 6.73
CA THR A 36 4.61 15.42 5.94
C THR A 36 4.42 16.81 5.33
N SER A 37 3.24 17.40 5.47
CA SER A 37 2.94 18.71 4.85
C SER A 37 3.19 19.95 5.72
N PRO A 38 3.17 19.92 7.07
CA PRO A 38 3.22 21.14 7.88
C PRO A 38 4.43 22.03 7.59
N GLN A 39 5.65 21.44 7.58
CA GLN A 39 6.89 22.18 7.31
C GLN A 39 6.95 22.73 5.87
N ALA A 40 6.38 22.02 4.90
CA ALA A 40 6.33 22.46 3.51
C ALA A 40 5.51 23.77 3.38
N PHE A 41 4.38 23.87 4.07
CA PHE A 41 3.59 25.10 4.11
C PHE A 41 4.28 26.24 4.85
N ASP A 42 5.03 25.94 5.91
CA ASP A 42 5.83 26.94 6.61
C ASP A 42 6.94 27.52 5.70
N GLY A 43 7.58 26.67 4.88
CA GLY A 43 8.53 27.09 3.86
C GLY A 43 7.91 28.02 2.81
N LEU A 44 6.68 27.69 2.32
CA LEU A 44 5.96 28.58 1.40
C LEU A 44 5.70 29.97 2.00
N ARG A 45 5.26 30.03 3.28
CA ARG A 45 5.01 31.32 3.97
C ARG A 45 6.29 32.14 4.10
N GLN A 46 7.39 31.51 4.54
CA GLN A 46 8.69 32.18 4.69
C GLN A 46 9.20 32.71 3.35
N ALA A 47 8.97 31.99 2.26
CA ALA A 47 9.36 32.38 0.92
C ALA A 47 8.37 33.37 0.25
N GLY A 48 7.24 33.71 0.90
CA GLY A 48 6.18 34.53 0.33
C GLY A 48 5.53 33.92 -0.91
N ARG A 49 5.47 32.58 -0.99
CA ARG A 49 4.92 31.82 -2.14
C ARG A 49 3.52 31.30 -1.84
N THR A 50 2.75 31.10 -2.92
CA THR A 50 1.44 30.46 -2.90
C THR A 50 1.52 29.06 -3.50
N VAL A 51 0.47 28.24 -3.32
CA VAL A 51 0.35 26.97 -4.01
C VAL A 51 0.03 27.22 -5.49
N ARG A 52 0.89 26.65 -6.36
CA ARG A 52 0.84 26.87 -7.81
C ARG A 52 -0.43 26.34 -8.47
N ARG A 53 -0.81 25.11 -8.12
CA ARG A 53 -1.95 24.38 -8.70
C ARG A 53 -2.79 23.77 -7.57
N ARG A 54 -3.55 24.62 -6.88
CA ARG A 54 -4.45 24.17 -5.82
C ARG A 54 -5.55 23.22 -6.31
N ASP A 55 -5.89 23.29 -7.59
CA ASP A 55 -6.85 22.42 -8.27
C ASP A 55 -6.30 21.01 -8.55
N LEU A 56 -4.99 20.80 -8.50
CA LEU A 56 -4.30 19.53 -8.63
C LEU A 56 -3.68 19.05 -7.30
N THR A 57 -4.03 19.72 -6.19
CA THR A 57 -3.56 19.36 -4.84
C THR A 57 -4.74 19.03 -3.96
N PHE A 58 -4.72 17.82 -3.35
CA PHE A 58 -5.80 17.34 -2.49
C PHE A 58 -5.23 16.82 -1.17
N GLY A 59 -5.88 17.20 -0.07
CA GLY A 59 -5.51 16.78 1.27
C GLY A 59 -6.50 15.80 1.89
N THR A 60 -5.98 14.91 2.73
CA THR A 60 -6.79 14.07 3.62
C THR A 60 -6.10 13.92 4.98
N VAL A 61 -6.87 13.57 6.01
CA VAL A 61 -6.37 13.18 7.32
C VAL A 61 -6.53 11.68 7.49
N ASP A 62 -5.44 10.95 7.70
CA ASP A 62 -5.46 9.49 7.65
C ASP A 62 -4.54 8.79 8.66
N HIS A 63 -3.40 9.39 9.04
CA HIS A 63 -2.41 8.79 9.91
C HIS A 63 -2.71 9.01 11.40
N ASN A 64 -3.07 10.25 11.77
CA ASN A 64 -3.25 10.70 13.15
C ASN A 64 -4.70 10.68 13.61
N VAL A 65 -5.60 10.11 12.83
CA VAL A 65 -7.01 10.06 13.15
C VAL A 65 -7.34 8.88 14.06
N PRO A 66 -8.22 9.05 15.06
CA PRO A 66 -8.71 7.94 15.86
C PRO A 66 -9.57 7.01 15.00
N THR A 67 -9.44 5.71 15.24
CA THR A 67 -10.26 4.66 14.64
C THR A 67 -11.40 4.20 15.54
N THR A 68 -11.51 4.80 16.70
CA THR A 68 -12.60 4.63 17.66
C THR A 68 -13.62 5.77 17.56
N ASP A 69 -14.22 6.18 18.66
CA ASP A 69 -15.22 7.25 18.71
C ASP A 69 -14.65 8.60 18.28
N ARG A 70 -15.04 9.06 17.09
CA ARG A 70 -14.62 10.34 16.49
C ARG A 70 -15.39 11.56 17.01
N SER A 71 -16.41 11.36 17.85
CA SER A 71 -17.07 12.47 18.56
C SER A 71 -16.19 13.07 19.66
N LEU A 72 -15.16 12.31 20.08
CA LEU A 72 -14.19 12.75 21.07
C LEU A 72 -13.00 13.46 20.42
N PRO A 73 -12.38 14.43 21.11
CA PRO A 73 -11.14 15.06 20.64
C PRO A 73 -10.01 14.03 20.44
N ILE A 74 -9.11 14.30 19.51
CA ILE A 74 -7.88 13.49 19.33
C ILE A 74 -7.06 13.58 20.61
N ALA A 75 -6.88 12.45 21.30
CA ALA A 75 -6.26 12.39 22.62
C ALA A 75 -4.76 12.72 22.61
N ASP A 76 -4.02 12.31 21.54
CA ASP A 76 -2.62 12.66 21.39
C ASP A 76 -2.48 14.11 20.93
N ALA A 77 -1.78 14.92 21.73
CA ALA A 77 -1.63 16.35 21.48
C ALA A 77 -0.80 16.65 20.21
N THR A 78 0.13 15.77 19.85
CA THR A 78 0.95 15.93 18.63
C THR A 78 0.11 15.61 17.39
N ALA A 79 -0.62 14.51 17.41
CA ALA A 79 -1.56 14.14 16.36
C ALA A 79 -2.63 15.23 16.14
N ALA A 80 -3.23 15.76 17.22
CA ALA A 80 -4.20 16.84 17.14
C ALA A 80 -3.60 18.12 16.49
N LYS A 81 -2.37 18.49 16.87
CA LYS A 81 -1.68 19.65 16.26
C LYS A 81 -1.39 19.46 14.77
N GLN A 82 -1.00 18.26 14.35
CA GLN A 82 -0.73 17.97 12.95
C GLN A 82 -2.01 18.03 12.09
N VAL A 83 -3.11 17.46 12.57
CA VAL A 83 -4.42 17.54 11.91
C VAL A 83 -4.88 19.00 11.79
N GLU A 84 -4.79 19.78 12.87
CA GLU A 84 -5.18 21.19 12.86
C GLU A 84 -4.27 22.04 11.95
N ALA A 85 -2.97 21.71 11.89
CA ALA A 85 -2.05 22.37 10.97
C ALA A 85 -2.46 22.13 9.51
N LEU A 86 -2.81 20.89 9.13
CA LEU A 86 -3.30 20.59 7.78
C LEU A 86 -4.61 21.34 7.47
N ARG A 87 -5.56 21.35 8.38
CA ARG A 87 -6.83 22.11 8.25
C ARG A 87 -6.58 23.59 7.98
N ARG A 88 -5.74 24.22 8.81
CA ARG A 88 -5.36 25.62 8.66
C ARG A 88 -4.67 25.87 7.32
N ASN A 89 -3.72 25.04 6.93
CA ASN A 89 -2.97 25.16 5.70
C ASN A 89 -3.87 25.01 4.47
N CYS A 90 -4.73 24.00 4.43
CA CYS A 90 -5.64 23.79 3.32
C CYS A 90 -6.63 24.97 3.17
N ARG A 91 -7.13 25.50 4.29
CA ARG A 91 -8.02 26.69 4.29
C ARG A 91 -7.28 27.93 3.77
N GLU A 92 -6.07 28.19 4.25
CA GLU A 92 -5.26 29.35 3.89
C GLU A 92 -4.88 29.36 2.40
N PHE A 93 -4.46 28.20 1.88
CA PHE A 93 -3.98 28.07 0.51
C PHE A 93 -5.08 27.65 -0.49
N GLY A 94 -6.31 27.46 -0.04
CA GLY A 94 -7.45 27.11 -0.88
C GLY A 94 -7.39 25.70 -1.47
N ILE A 95 -6.84 24.74 -0.71
CA ILE A 95 -6.72 23.32 -1.09
C ILE A 95 -7.95 22.56 -0.59
N GLN A 96 -8.51 21.69 -1.42
CA GLN A 96 -9.57 20.79 -1.00
C GLN A 96 -9.06 19.77 0.01
N LEU A 97 -9.72 19.68 1.17
CA LEU A 97 -9.41 18.76 2.26
C LEU A 97 -10.60 17.79 2.48
N PHE A 98 -10.29 16.51 2.47
CA PHE A 98 -11.17 15.45 2.97
C PHE A 98 -10.88 15.24 4.46
N ASP A 99 -11.51 16.06 5.29
CA ASP A 99 -11.30 16.09 6.74
C ASP A 99 -11.97 14.90 7.44
N ILE A 100 -11.74 14.75 8.74
CA ILE A 100 -12.19 13.63 9.59
C ILE A 100 -13.70 13.39 9.50
N ASP A 101 -14.48 14.45 9.34
CA ASP A 101 -15.94 14.40 9.23
C ASP A 101 -16.45 14.29 7.78
N SER A 102 -15.53 14.31 6.81
CA SER A 102 -15.91 14.16 5.39
C SER A 102 -16.41 12.75 5.12
N PRO A 103 -17.53 12.58 4.39
CA PRO A 103 -17.96 11.27 3.94
C PRO A 103 -16.96 10.58 3.00
N GLU A 104 -16.03 11.32 2.43
CA GLU A 104 -14.97 10.87 1.51
C GLU A 104 -13.61 10.75 2.20
N GLN A 105 -13.54 10.89 3.54
CA GLN A 105 -12.31 10.74 4.30
C GLN A 105 -11.80 9.30 4.21
N GLY A 106 -10.49 9.15 4.13
CA GLY A 106 -9.82 7.86 4.17
C GLY A 106 -8.33 7.98 3.91
N ILE A 107 -7.69 6.84 3.85
CA ILE A 107 -6.25 6.72 3.57
C ILE A 107 -5.96 7.33 2.20
N VAL A 108 -4.96 8.20 2.12
CA VAL A 108 -4.62 8.97 0.92
C VAL A 108 -4.49 8.10 -0.34
N HIS A 109 -3.87 6.91 -0.22
CA HIS A 109 -3.71 5.95 -1.32
C HIS A 109 -4.92 5.05 -1.57
N VAL A 110 -5.99 5.22 -0.81
CA VAL A 110 -7.30 4.60 -1.04
C VAL A 110 -8.22 5.58 -1.70
N ILE A 111 -8.36 6.80 -1.15
CA ILE A 111 -9.31 7.80 -1.69
C ILE A 111 -8.88 8.37 -3.05
N GLY A 112 -7.58 8.49 -3.33
CA GLY A 112 -7.10 8.93 -4.65
C GLY A 112 -7.69 8.10 -5.79
N PRO A 113 -7.52 6.77 -5.78
CA PRO A 113 -8.20 5.85 -6.70
C PRO A 113 -9.72 5.86 -6.60
N GLU A 114 -10.25 5.79 -5.38
CA GLU A 114 -11.69 5.67 -5.13
C GLU A 114 -12.50 6.85 -5.67
N LEU A 115 -11.96 8.05 -5.57
CA LEU A 115 -12.57 9.26 -6.10
C LEU A 115 -12.30 9.49 -7.60
N GLY A 116 -11.42 8.70 -8.22
CA GLY A 116 -11.00 8.89 -9.62
C GLY A 116 -9.99 10.02 -9.82
N LEU A 117 -9.33 10.49 -8.75
CA LEU A 117 -8.22 11.44 -8.85
C LEU A 117 -7.00 10.80 -9.52
N THR A 118 -6.79 9.50 -9.28
CA THR A 118 -5.74 8.71 -9.92
C THR A 118 -6.20 8.25 -11.29
N GLN A 119 -5.49 8.64 -12.34
CA GLN A 119 -5.83 8.27 -13.72
C GLN A 119 -4.59 7.78 -14.48
N PRO A 120 -4.78 6.95 -15.53
CA PRO A 120 -3.67 6.51 -16.37
C PRO A 120 -2.93 7.69 -17.02
N GLY A 121 -1.62 7.53 -17.14
CA GLY A 121 -0.78 8.53 -17.79
C GLY A 121 -0.25 9.64 -16.88
N MET A 122 -0.80 9.81 -15.67
CA MET A 122 -0.41 10.87 -14.75
C MET A 122 0.94 10.63 -14.06
N THR A 123 1.57 11.73 -13.66
CA THR A 123 2.59 11.76 -12.60
C THR A 123 1.94 12.13 -11.27
N ILE A 124 2.14 11.32 -10.24
CA ILE A 124 1.48 11.48 -8.93
C ILE A 124 2.51 11.44 -7.81
N VAL A 125 2.47 12.42 -6.92
CA VAL A 125 3.35 12.45 -5.75
C VAL A 125 2.58 12.69 -4.45
N CYS A 126 3.17 12.20 -3.37
CA CYS A 126 2.71 12.42 -2.00
C CYS A 126 3.90 12.30 -1.05
N GLY A 127 3.83 12.91 0.10
CA GLY A 127 4.84 12.78 1.17
C GLY A 127 4.82 11.41 1.88
N ASP A 128 4.42 10.36 1.19
CA ASP A 128 4.36 8.97 1.67
C ASP A 128 4.93 8.01 0.62
N SER A 129 5.76 7.06 1.05
CA SER A 129 6.44 6.11 0.17
C SER A 129 5.47 5.19 -0.60
N HIS A 130 4.28 4.88 -0.04
CA HIS A 130 3.29 4.02 -0.68
C HIS A 130 2.46 4.72 -1.77
N THR A 131 2.85 5.94 -2.18
CA THR A 131 2.34 6.61 -3.38
C THR A 131 2.48 5.72 -4.63
N SER A 132 3.43 4.78 -4.64
CA SER A 132 3.55 3.75 -5.69
C SER A 132 2.25 2.97 -5.95
N THR A 133 1.31 2.93 -5.00
CA THR A 133 -0.04 2.34 -5.16
C THR A 133 -0.74 2.81 -6.43
N HIS A 134 -0.61 4.10 -6.74
CA HIS A 134 -1.29 4.74 -7.88
C HIS A 134 -0.77 4.24 -9.24
N GLY A 135 0.43 3.63 -9.27
CA GLY A 135 0.96 3.00 -10.48
C GLY A 135 0.16 1.81 -10.99
N ALA A 136 -0.74 1.25 -10.17
CA ALA A 136 -1.72 0.24 -10.57
C ALA A 136 -2.65 0.70 -11.71
N PHE A 137 -2.74 2.01 -11.93
CA PHE A 137 -3.55 2.65 -12.97
C PHE A 137 -2.72 3.02 -14.22
N GLY A 138 -1.44 2.67 -14.29
CA GLY A 138 -0.56 3.13 -15.36
C GLY A 138 -0.12 4.59 -15.17
N ALA A 139 0.01 5.03 -13.93
CA ALA A 139 0.59 6.32 -13.56
C ALA A 139 2.04 6.16 -13.10
N LEU A 140 2.87 7.18 -13.28
CA LEU A 140 4.18 7.28 -12.65
C LEU A 140 4.02 7.92 -11.28
N ALA A 141 3.93 7.07 -10.24
CA ALA A 141 3.60 7.50 -8.90
C ALA A 141 4.69 7.12 -7.90
N PHE A 142 5.12 8.08 -7.06
CA PHE A 142 6.19 7.84 -6.10
C PHE A 142 6.15 8.81 -4.90
N GLY A 143 6.69 8.34 -3.77
CA GLY A 143 6.83 9.12 -2.56
C GLY A 143 7.94 10.17 -2.66
N ILE A 144 7.73 11.31 -1.99
CA ILE A 144 8.65 12.44 -1.95
C ILE A 144 8.89 12.91 -0.51
N GLY A 145 10.05 13.54 -0.26
CA GLY A 145 10.38 14.13 1.03
C GLY A 145 9.69 15.48 1.26
N THR A 146 9.68 15.94 2.52
CA THR A 146 9.00 17.21 2.91
C THR A 146 9.48 18.43 2.12
N SER A 147 10.77 18.56 1.82
CA SER A 147 11.31 19.65 0.99
C SER A 147 10.86 19.56 -0.46
N GLU A 148 10.66 18.33 -0.98
CA GLU A 148 10.10 18.12 -2.31
C GLU A 148 8.61 18.43 -2.34
N VAL A 149 7.86 18.15 -1.24
CA VAL A 149 6.46 18.57 -1.07
C VAL A 149 6.36 20.10 -1.20
N GLU A 150 7.22 20.87 -0.51
CA GLU A 150 7.27 22.33 -0.65
C GLU A 150 7.54 22.74 -2.09
N HIS A 151 8.51 22.10 -2.73
CA HIS A 151 8.89 22.41 -4.12
C HIS A 151 7.72 22.19 -5.09
N VAL A 152 7.01 21.06 -4.97
CA VAL A 152 5.84 20.76 -5.82
C VAL A 152 4.70 21.72 -5.55
N LEU A 153 4.39 22.03 -4.28
CA LEU A 153 3.38 23.04 -3.94
C LEU A 153 3.68 24.39 -4.61
N ALA A 154 4.96 24.82 -4.60
CA ALA A 154 5.39 26.09 -5.16
C ALA A 154 5.42 26.13 -6.70
N THR A 155 5.74 25.02 -7.36
CA THR A 155 6.12 25.01 -8.79
C THR A 155 5.29 24.08 -9.66
N GLN A 156 4.67 23.06 -9.09
CA GLN A 156 4.03 21.92 -9.75
C GLN A 156 5.02 21.05 -10.56
N CYS A 157 6.31 21.17 -10.28
CA CYS A 157 7.38 20.43 -10.93
C CYS A 157 8.32 19.85 -9.89
N LEU A 158 9.12 18.86 -10.30
CA LEU A 158 10.11 18.23 -9.42
C LEU A 158 11.35 17.80 -10.21
N PRO A 159 12.58 18.15 -9.76
CA PRO A 159 13.82 17.59 -10.31
C PRO A 159 13.94 16.11 -9.93
N GLN A 160 14.05 15.22 -10.90
CA GLN A 160 14.21 13.78 -10.68
C GLN A 160 15.16 13.14 -11.69
N ASN A 161 15.88 12.12 -11.25
CA ASN A 161 16.60 11.23 -12.14
C ASN A 161 15.65 10.13 -12.65
N LYS A 162 15.68 9.88 -13.97
CA LYS A 162 14.88 8.79 -14.56
C LYS A 162 15.35 7.46 -14.00
N PRO A 163 14.46 6.67 -13.34
CA PRO A 163 14.82 5.34 -12.90
C PRO A 163 15.03 4.40 -14.09
N ARG A 164 15.78 3.32 -13.87
CA ARG A 164 15.89 2.25 -14.85
C ARG A 164 14.57 1.46 -14.89
N ALA A 165 14.26 0.85 -16.05
CA ALA A 165 13.09 0.00 -16.19
C ALA A 165 13.39 -1.45 -15.80
N MET A 166 12.62 -2.01 -14.85
CA MET A 166 12.60 -3.44 -14.53
C MET A 166 11.26 -4.01 -14.90
N ARG A 167 11.24 -5.21 -15.51
CA ARG A 167 10.01 -5.95 -15.76
C ARG A 167 9.92 -7.15 -14.82
N VAL A 168 8.78 -7.31 -14.16
CA VAL A 168 8.41 -8.53 -13.45
C VAL A 168 7.31 -9.21 -14.25
N GLU A 169 7.66 -10.33 -14.88
CA GLU A 169 6.74 -11.12 -15.71
C GLU A 169 6.17 -12.27 -14.89
N THR A 170 4.84 -12.32 -14.75
CA THR A 170 4.14 -13.34 -13.97
C THR A 170 3.46 -14.34 -14.90
N ARG A 171 3.84 -15.62 -14.81
CA ARG A 171 3.27 -16.70 -15.62
C ARG A 171 2.27 -17.52 -14.81
N GLY A 172 1.25 -18.02 -15.49
CA GLY A 172 0.18 -18.81 -14.88
C GLY A 172 -0.76 -17.95 -14.03
N ARG A 173 -1.59 -18.60 -13.24
CA ARG A 173 -2.59 -17.98 -12.37
C ARG A 173 -2.30 -18.27 -10.92
N LEU A 174 -2.66 -17.34 -10.04
CA LEU A 174 -2.59 -17.57 -8.60
C LEU A 174 -3.52 -18.72 -8.20
N PRO A 175 -3.04 -19.68 -7.38
CA PRO A 175 -3.88 -20.71 -6.79
C PRO A 175 -5.00 -20.11 -5.92
N GLU A 176 -6.07 -20.87 -5.68
CA GLU A 176 -7.11 -20.47 -4.73
C GLU A 176 -6.49 -20.28 -3.32
N GLY A 177 -6.90 -19.22 -2.63
CA GLY A 177 -6.33 -18.86 -1.33
C GLY A 177 -5.02 -18.08 -1.38
N VAL A 178 -4.40 -17.92 -2.57
CA VAL A 178 -3.22 -17.07 -2.80
C VAL A 178 -3.67 -15.75 -3.39
N THR A 179 -3.22 -14.64 -2.80
CA THR A 179 -3.67 -13.28 -3.14
C THR A 179 -2.57 -12.44 -3.76
N ALA A 180 -2.91 -11.22 -4.19
CA ALA A 180 -1.92 -10.24 -4.65
C ALA A 180 -0.88 -9.89 -3.57
N LYS A 181 -1.24 -9.98 -2.28
CA LYS A 181 -0.30 -9.81 -1.17
C LYS A 181 0.76 -10.90 -1.16
N ASP A 182 0.34 -12.14 -1.38
CA ASP A 182 1.26 -13.29 -1.44
C ASP A 182 2.16 -13.19 -2.67
N LEU A 183 1.63 -12.73 -3.82
CA LEU A 183 2.42 -12.44 -5.01
C LEU A 183 3.49 -11.37 -4.71
N ALA A 184 3.12 -10.27 -4.06
CA ALA A 184 4.07 -9.22 -3.69
C ALA A 184 5.15 -9.73 -2.73
N LEU A 185 4.78 -10.47 -1.69
CA LEU A 185 5.71 -11.07 -0.75
C LEU A 185 6.63 -12.10 -1.42
N GLY A 186 6.11 -12.92 -2.33
CA GLY A 186 6.89 -13.87 -3.11
C GLY A 186 7.92 -13.19 -4.01
N ILE A 187 7.54 -12.09 -4.69
CA ILE A 187 8.47 -11.29 -5.49
C ILE A 187 9.56 -10.71 -4.60
N ILE A 188 9.20 -10.06 -3.48
CA ILE A 188 10.18 -9.46 -2.55
C ILE A 188 11.11 -10.54 -1.97
N GLY A 189 10.56 -11.71 -1.62
CA GLY A 189 11.36 -12.84 -1.16
C GLY A 189 12.38 -13.35 -2.17
N GLN A 190 12.03 -13.27 -3.49
CA GLN A 190 12.91 -13.70 -4.56
C GLN A 190 14.01 -12.69 -4.92
N ILE A 191 13.66 -11.38 -4.96
CA ILE A 191 14.61 -10.34 -5.43
C ILE A 191 15.31 -9.59 -4.30
N GLY A 192 14.84 -9.72 -3.05
CA GLY A 192 15.33 -8.98 -1.88
C GLY A 192 14.66 -7.61 -1.71
N THR A 193 14.86 -7.00 -0.53
CA THR A 193 14.33 -5.66 -0.21
C THR A 193 15.06 -4.51 -0.90
N ASP A 194 16.21 -4.76 -1.49
CA ASP A 194 17.04 -3.82 -2.27
C ASP A 194 17.10 -4.17 -3.76
N GLY A 195 16.51 -5.30 -4.16
CA GLY A 195 16.63 -5.87 -5.50
C GLY A 195 16.11 -4.98 -6.63
N ALA A 196 15.26 -4.02 -6.34
CA ALA A 196 14.76 -3.05 -7.30
C ALA A 196 15.26 -1.62 -7.05
N THR A 197 16.34 -1.44 -6.28
CA THR A 197 16.90 -0.11 -6.01
C THR A 197 17.37 0.58 -7.30
N GLY A 198 16.85 1.78 -7.53
CA GLY A 198 17.10 2.58 -8.74
C GLY A 198 16.26 2.16 -9.95
N TYR A 199 15.25 1.30 -9.75
CA TYR A 199 14.31 0.90 -10.79
C TYR A 199 12.89 1.40 -10.53
N ALA A 200 12.13 1.56 -11.61
CA ALA A 200 10.68 1.46 -11.61
C ALA A 200 10.31 0.07 -12.13
N ILE A 201 9.43 -0.64 -11.43
CA ILE A 201 8.99 -1.99 -11.81
C ILE A 201 7.75 -1.90 -12.67
N GLU A 202 7.78 -2.46 -13.87
CA GLU A 202 6.58 -2.76 -14.66
C GLU A 202 6.16 -4.20 -14.39
N TYR A 203 4.99 -4.38 -13.76
CA TYR A 203 4.41 -5.69 -13.55
C TYR A 203 3.56 -6.10 -14.75
N ALA A 204 3.79 -7.29 -15.24
CA ALA A 204 3.12 -7.84 -16.40
C ALA A 204 2.88 -9.35 -16.28
N GLY A 205 2.26 -9.93 -17.29
CA GLY A 205 2.02 -11.36 -17.37
C GLY A 205 0.58 -11.75 -17.04
N GLU A 206 0.30 -13.05 -17.10
CA GLU A 206 -1.05 -13.59 -16.99
C GLU A 206 -1.65 -13.34 -15.60
N ALA A 207 -0.88 -13.60 -14.53
CA ALA A 207 -1.36 -13.43 -13.17
C ALA A 207 -1.71 -11.97 -12.87
N VAL A 208 -0.86 -11.00 -13.28
CA VAL A 208 -1.11 -9.56 -13.07
C VAL A 208 -2.35 -9.10 -13.84
N ARG A 209 -2.53 -9.54 -15.10
CA ARG A 209 -3.73 -9.20 -15.87
C ARG A 209 -5.02 -9.73 -15.25
N ALA A 210 -4.94 -10.89 -14.57
CA ALA A 210 -6.08 -11.50 -13.90
C ALA A 210 -6.44 -10.86 -12.55
N LEU A 211 -5.58 -9.99 -12.00
CA LEU A 211 -5.86 -9.27 -10.75
C LEU A 211 -6.97 -8.23 -10.96
N SER A 212 -7.80 -8.10 -9.94
CA SER A 212 -8.66 -6.92 -9.74
C SER A 212 -7.84 -5.64 -9.57
N MET A 213 -8.47 -4.47 -9.63
CA MET A 213 -7.77 -3.21 -9.33
C MET A 213 -7.24 -3.17 -7.90
N GLU A 214 -7.97 -3.70 -6.94
CA GLU A 214 -7.55 -3.83 -5.54
C GLU A 214 -6.28 -4.67 -5.42
N GLY A 215 -6.22 -5.81 -6.11
CA GLY A 215 -5.02 -6.65 -6.17
C GLY A 215 -3.84 -5.95 -6.84
N ARG A 216 -4.07 -5.21 -7.94
CA ARG A 216 -3.03 -4.41 -8.61
C ARG A 216 -2.51 -3.30 -7.71
N MET A 217 -3.39 -2.63 -6.96
CA MET A 217 -3.01 -1.61 -5.98
C MET A 217 -2.16 -2.21 -4.85
N THR A 218 -2.50 -3.39 -4.35
CA THR A 218 -1.67 -4.12 -3.36
C THR A 218 -0.27 -4.40 -3.89
N LEU A 219 -0.16 -4.88 -5.14
CA LEU A 219 1.12 -5.22 -5.77
C LEU A 219 1.99 -3.96 -5.96
N CYS A 220 1.43 -2.88 -6.52
CA CYS A 220 2.14 -1.62 -6.70
C CYS A 220 2.48 -0.94 -5.37
N ASN A 221 1.59 -1.01 -4.35
CA ASN A 221 1.85 -0.51 -3.00
C ASN A 221 3.14 -1.10 -2.42
N MET A 222 3.35 -2.40 -2.59
CA MET A 222 4.50 -3.10 -2.02
C MET A 222 5.77 -3.04 -2.87
N SER A 223 5.77 -2.36 -4.00
CA SER A 223 6.96 -2.20 -4.84
C SER A 223 8.10 -1.50 -4.10
N ILE A 224 7.77 -0.54 -3.23
CA ILE A 224 8.75 0.18 -2.43
C ILE A 224 9.48 -0.73 -1.44
N GLU A 225 8.86 -1.84 -1.04
CA GLU A 225 9.46 -2.82 -0.13
C GLU A 225 10.53 -3.69 -0.81
N ALA A 226 10.58 -3.69 -2.14
CA ALA A 226 11.68 -4.24 -2.93
C ALA A 226 12.75 -3.18 -3.28
N GLY A 227 12.65 -1.97 -2.73
CA GLY A 227 13.54 -0.84 -3.02
C GLY A 227 13.22 -0.07 -4.31
N ALA A 228 12.12 -0.39 -5.01
CA ALA A 228 11.76 0.29 -6.24
C ALA A 228 11.33 1.74 -6.02
N ARG A 229 11.59 2.61 -7.01
CA ARG A 229 11.09 3.99 -7.01
C ARG A 229 9.58 4.06 -7.25
N ALA A 230 9.06 3.17 -8.09
CA ALA A 230 7.66 3.04 -8.45
C ALA A 230 7.34 1.61 -8.88
N GLY A 231 6.07 1.21 -8.77
CA GLY A 231 5.52 0.03 -9.43
C GLY A 231 4.43 0.47 -10.40
N ILE A 232 4.42 -0.06 -11.61
CA ILE A 232 3.51 0.37 -12.67
C ILE A 232 2.87 -0.85 -13.32
N ILE A 233 1.57 -0.76 -13.60
CA ILE A 233 0.82 -1.75 -14.40
C ILE A 233 0.17 -1.01 -15.56
N ALA A 234 0.37 -1.50 -16.79
CA ALA A 234 -0.29 -0.92 -17.94
C ALA A 234 -1.82 -0.96 -17.79
N PRO A 235 -2.53 0.17 -18.03
CA PRO A 235 -3.97 0.22 -17.87
C PRO A 235 -4.66 -0.65 -18.92
N ASP A 236 -5.76 -1.29 -18.55
CA ASP A 236 -6.58 -2.14 -19.41
C ASP A 236 -8.07 -1.97 -19.08
N GLU A 237 -8.93 -2.80 -19.65
CA GLU A 237 -10.39 -2.74 -19.45
C GLU A 237 -10.77 -2.85 -17.95
N THR A 238 -10.00 -3.56 -17.12
CA THR A 238 -10.21 -3.62 -15.67
C THR A 238 -10.00 -2.24 -15.04
N THR A 239 -8.95 -1.52 -15.47
CA THR A 239 -8.67 -0.16 -15.02
C THR A 239 -9.76 0.81 -15.46
N PHE A 240 -10.20 0.71 -16.72
CA PHE A 240 -11.22 1.61 -17.26
C PHE A 240 -12.57 1.38 -16.57
N ALA A 241 -12.97 0.11 -16.38
CA ALA A 241 -14.19 -0.23 -15.66
C ALA A 241 -14.19 0.30 -14.21
N TYR A 242 -13.04 0.25 -13.54
CA TYR A 242 -12.90 0.79 -12.17
C TYR A 242 -13.07 2.31 -12.13
N LEU A 243 -12.56 3.06 -13.12
CA LEU A 243 -12.60 4.53 -13.13
C LEU A 243 -13.95 5.10 -13.62
N LYS A 244 -14.69 4.36 -14.43
CA LYS A 244 -15.91 4.87 -15.08
C LYS A 244 -16.93 5.36 -14.06
N GLY A 245 -17.34 6.62 -14.21
CA GLY A 245 -18.35 7.25 -13.37
C GLY A 245 -17.88 7.71 -12.00
N ARG A 246 -16.59 7.64 -11.68
CA ARG A 246 -16.05 8.22 -10.45
C ARG A 246 -16.01 9.73 -10.52
N ARG A 247 -16.10 10.38 -9.36
CA ARG A 247 -16.30 11.83 -9.21
C ARG A 247 -15.32 12.69 -10.00
N PHE A 248 -14.03 12.35 -10.00
CA PHE A 248 -12.96 13.11 -10.68
C PHE A 248 -12.45 12.40 -11.94
N ALA A 249 -13.06 11.29 -12.34
CA ALA A 249 -12.77 10.69 -13.64
C ALA A 249 -13.29 11.56 -14.79
N PRO A 250 -12.78 11.40 -16.02
CA PRO A 250 -13.28 12.14 -17.18
C PRO A 250 -14.80 12.02 -17.32
N PRO A 251 -15.50 13.15 -17.60
CA PRO A 251 -16.95 13.13 -17.81
C PRO A 251 -17.30 12.31 -19.06
N ASN A 252 -18.58 11.91 -19.17
CA ASN A 252 -19.04 11.01 -20.23
C ASN A 252 -18.67 11.47 -21.65
N GLU A 253 -18.71 12.77 -21.94
CA GLU A 253 -18.35 13.37 -23.23
C GLU A 253 -16.85 13.26 -23.55
N ALA A 254 -15.98 13.17 -22.55
CA ALA A 254 -14.52 13.02 -22.70
C ALA A 254 -14.03 11.59 -22.42
N TRP A 255 -14.95 10.68 -22.05
CA TRP A 255 -14.59 9.35 -21.59
C TRP A 255 -13.93 8.49 -22.68
N GLU A 256 -14.53 8.45 -23.88
CA GLU A 256 -14.02 7.63 -24.97
C GLU A 256 -12.65 8.10 -25.46
N ASP A 257 -12.46 9.42 -25.56
CA ASP A 257 -11.16 10.01 -25.94
C ASP A 257 -10.08 9.68 -24.89
N ALA A 258 -10.44 9.74 -23.60
CA ALA A 258 -9.53 9.36 -22.52
C ALA A 258 -9.15 7.87 -22.58
N VAL A 259 -10.12 6.98 -22.79
CA VAL A 259 -9.88 5.54 -22.90
C VAL A 259 -9.04 5.23 -24.11
N ASP A 260 -9.26 5.84 -25.25
CA ASP A 260 -8.46 5.64 -26.46
C ASP A 260 -7.01 6.09 -26.25
N HIS A 261 -6.78 7.19 -25.55
CA HIS A 261 -5.45 7.60 -25.13
C HIS A 261 -4.84 6.59 -24.15
N TRP A 262 -5.58 6.17 -23.11
CA TRP A 262 -5.08 5.24 -22.07
C TRP A 262 -4.69 3.87 -22.64
N ARG A 263 -5.35 3.39 -23.69
CA ARG A 263 -4.98 2.15 -24.41
C ARG A 263 -3.60 2.20 -25.06
N THR A 264 -3.06 3.40 -25.29
CA THR A 264 -1.69 3.58 -25.82
C THR A 264 -0.61 3.44 -24.75
N LEU A 265 -0.99 3.53 -23.46
CA LEU A 265 -0.09 3.52 -22.31
C LEU A 265 0.31 2.08 -21.93
N LYS A 266 1.11 1.47 -22.77
CA LYS A 266 1.73 0.16 -22.57
C LYS A 266 3.11 0.15 -23.19
N SER A 267 3.99 -0.71 -22.72
CA SER A 267 5.29 -0.94 -23.35
C SER A 267 5.11 -1.50 -24.75
N ASP A 268 5.94 -1.04 -25.68
CA ASP A 268 5.99 -1.57 -27.04
C ASP A 268 6.51 -3.02 -27.00
N ASP A 269 6.11 -3.85 -27.97
CA ASP A 269 6.48 -5.27 -28.02
C ASP A 269 8.01 -5.48 -28.06
N ALA A 270 8.75 -4.55 -28.68
CA ALA A 270 10.20 -4.58 -28.78
C ALA A 270 10.89 -3.68 -27.72
N ALA A 271 10.19 -3.29 -26.67
CA ALA A 271 10.78 -2.49 -25.57
C ALA A 271 11.84 -3.29 -24.83
N VAL A 272 12.95 -2.63 -24.48
CA VAL A 272 14.07 -3.25 -23.77
C VAL A 272 14.06 -2.80 -22.30
N PHE A 273 14.06 -3.78 -21.41
CA PHE A 273 14.15 -3.56 -19.97
C PHE A 273 15.58 -3.78 -19.48
N ASN A 274 16.02 -2.97 -18.52
CA ASN A 274 17.36 -3.12 -17.92
C ASN A 274 17.46 -4.41 -17.08
N ARG A 275 16.34 -4.91 -16.56
CA ARG A 275 16.24 -6.17 -15.83
C ARG A 275 14.87 -6.80 -16.06
N VAL A 276 14.85 -8.11 -16.19
CA VAL A 276 13.61 -8.91 -16.23
C VAL A 276 13.67 -9.98 -15.14
N VAL A 277 12.57 -10.15 -14.43
CA VAL A 277 12.38 -11.16 -13.40
C VAL A 277 11.15 -11.98 -13.75
N ASP A 278 11.28 -13.30 -13.83
CA ASP A 278 10.18 -14.22 -14.09
C ASP A 278 9.65 -14.81 -12.77
N ILE A 279 8.33 -14.83 -12.61
CA ILE A 279 7.62 -15.40 -11.47
C ILE A 279 6.64 -16.46 -11.97
N ASP A 280 6.77 -17.68 -11.48
CA ASP A 280 5.76 -18.74 -11.69
C ASP A 280 4.66 -18.60 -10.64
N ALA A 281 3.61 -17.84 -10.98
CA ALA A 281 2.53 -17.54 -10.06
C ALA A 281 1.71 -18.78 -9.65
N ALA A 282 1.71 -19.84 -10.48
CA ALA A 282 1.01 -21.08 -10.18
C ALA A 282 1.64 -21.90 -9.05
N LYS A 283 2.91 -21.61 -8.71
CA LYS A 283 3.63 -22.28 -7.63
C LYS A 283 3.64 -21.50 -6.32
N LEU A 284 3.05 -20.31 -6.29
CA LEU A 284 3.02 -19.52 -5.06
C LEU A 284 2.05 -20.12 -4.04
N GLU A 285 2.41 -19.95 -2.79
CA GLU A 285 1.62 -20.31 -1.62
C GLU A 285 1.28 -19.06 -0.82
N PRO A 286 0.37 -19.13 0.16
CA PRO A 286 0.24 -18.07 1.15
C PRO A 286 1.55 -17.87 1.91
N PHE A 287 1.96 -16.61 2.05
CA PHE A 287 3.23 -16.25 2.67
C PHE A 287 3.05 -15.64 4.06
N VAL A 288 4.07 -15.81 4.90
CA VAL A 288 4.20 -15.19 6.22
C VAL A 288 5.61 -14.63 6.37
N THR A 289 5.76 -13.37 6.77
CA THR A 289 7.10 -12.87 7.15
C THR A 289 7.47 -13.43 8.51
N TRP A 290 8.64 -14.03 8.62
CA TRP A 290 9.15 -14.61 9.87
C TRP A 290 10.11 -13.67 10.63
N GLY A 291 10.64 -12.65 9.96
CA GLY A 291 11.62 -11.73 10.51
C GLY A 291 11.13 -10.27 10.54
N THR A 292 12.07 -9.34 10.52
CA THR A 292 11.86 -7.90 10.70
C THR A 292 11.89 -7.10 9.40
N SER A 293 11.76 -7.75 8.27
CA SER A 293 11.62 -7.11 6.96
C SER A 293 10.69 -7.91 6.03
N PRO A 294 10.07 -7.30 5.02
CA PRO A 294 9.24 -8.01 4.04
C PRO A 294 9.99 -9.07 3.23
N GLY A 295 11.32 -8.97 3.11
CA GLY A 295 12.15 -9.98 2.45
C GLY A 295 12.42 -11.22 3.30
N MET A 296 12.23 -11.12 4.62
CA MET A 296 12.32 -12.27 5.52
C MET A 296 10.98 -13.02 5.56
N VAL A 297 10.67 -13.70 4.48
CA VAL A 297 9.37 -14.31 4.19
C VAL A 297 9.53 -15.81 3.90
N ALA A 298 8.52 -16.60 4.26
CA ALA A 298 8.46 -18.03 3.97
C ALA A 298 7.01 -18.45 3.60
N PRO A 299 6.84 -19.50 2.77
CA PRO A 299 5.55 -20.13 2.57
C PRO A 299 4.96 -20.63 3.90
N VAL A 300 3.64 -20.59 4.04
CA VAL A 300 2.95 -21.05 5.27
C VAL A 300 3.22 -22.52 5.58
N THR A 301 3.51 -23.34 4.57
CA THR A 301 3.82 -24.76 4.73
C THR A 301 5.27 -25.04 5.13
N SER A 302 6.11 -24.01 5.21
CA SER A 302 7.54 -24.08 5.47
C SER A 302 7.88 -23.89 6.95
N TYR A 303 9.14 -23.69 7.22
CA TYR A 303 9.72 -23.49 8.54
C TYR A 303 10.45 -22.15 8.62
N VAL A 304 10.61 -21.65 9.83
CA VAL A 304 11.50 -20.52 10.14
C VAL A 304 12.93 -20.91 9.71
N PRO A 305 13.59 -20.12 8.83
CA PRO A 305 14.92 -20.46 8.34
C PRO A 305 15.95 -20.58 9.46
N ASP A 306 16.93 -21.48 9.24
CA ASP A 306 18.07 -21.63 10.14
C ASP A 306 19.19 -20.66 9.71
N PRO A 307 19.63 -19.73 10.56
CA PRO A 307 20.73 -18.81 10.25
C PRO A 307 22.03 -19.52 9.83
N ALA A 308 22.23 -20.76 10.26
CA ALA A 308 23.40 -21.56 9.87
C ALA A 308 23.40 -21.88 8.36
N GLU A 309 22.25 -21.85 7.70
CA GLU A 309 22.07 -22.11 6.26
C GLU A 309 22.18 -20.83 5.40
N ALA A 310 22.42 -19.65 6.02
CA ALA A 310 22.53 -18.39 5.31
C ALA A 310 23.73 -18.34 4.35
N SER A 311 23.54 -17.70 3.20
CA SER A 311 24.53 -17.63 2.12
C SER A 311 25.77 -16.78 2.45
N SER A 312 25.64 -15.84 3.40
CA SER A 312 26.72 -14.95 3.84
C SER A 312 26.73 -14.77 5.35
N ALA A 313 27.85 -14.29 5.89
CA ALA A 313 27.97 -13.94 7.30
C ALA A 313 27.03 -12.77 7.68
N THR A 314 26.84 -11.83 6.77
CA THR A 314 25.92 -10.69 6.94
C THR A 314 24.48 -11.16 7.04
N ASP A 315 24.05 -12.05 6.13
CA ASP A 315 22.69 -12.61 6.14
C ASP A 315 22.43 -13.44 7.39
N ARG A 316 23.47 -14.22 7.82
CA ARG A 316 23.40 -14.97 9.08
C ARG A 316 23.14 -14.06 10.27
N GLN A 317 23.96 -13.01 10.42
CA GLN A 317 23.81 -12.07 11.53
C GLN A 317 22.46 -11.34 11.50
N ALA A 318 21.98 -10.95 10.31
CA ALA A 318 20.67 -10.36 10.14
C ALA A 318 19.54 -11.31 10.54
N ALA A 319 19.64 -12.59 10.16
CA ALA A 319 18.67 -13.61 10.54
C ALA A 319 18.69 -13.91 12.06
N GLU A 320 19.86 -14.03 12.68
CA GLU A 320 20.01 -14.22 14.13
C GLU A 320 19.36 -13.07 14.91
N ARG A 321 19.65 -11.83 14.53
CA ARG A 321 19.04 -10.64 15.14
C ARG A 321 17.51 -10.62 14.96
N ALA A 322 17.02 -10.93 13.75
CA ALA A 322 15.60 -10.98 13.49
C ALA A 322 14.89 -12.04 14.32
N LEU A 323 15.48 -13.24 14.46
CA LEU A 323 14.92 -14.32 15.28
C LEU A 323 14.91 -13.96 16.78
N GLU A 324 15.96 -13.30 17.27
CA GLU A 324 16.00 -12.78 18.64
C GLU A 324 14.87 -11.79 18.90
N TYR A 325 14.70 -10.77 18.02
CA TYR A 325 13.63 -9.78 18.15
C TYR A 325 12.25 -10.42 18.05
N MET A 326 12.05 -11.29 17.06
CA MET A 326 10.79 -12.00 16.85
C MET A 326 10.53 -13.11 17.88
N ALA A 327 11.51 -13.43 18.74
CA ALA A 327 11.49 -14.57 19.66
C ALA A 327 11.01 -15.86 18.97
N LEU A 328 11.67 -16.20 17.87
CA LEU A 328 11.44 -17.43 17.11
C LEU A 328 12.66 -18.33 17.18
N THR A 329 12.40 -19.63 17.19
CA THR A 329 13.45 -20.65 17.12
C THR A 329 13.60 -21.11 15.66
N PRO A 330 14.83 -21.28 15.15
CA PRO A 330 15.05 -21.88 13.83
C PRO A 330 14.31 -23.20 13.69
N ARG A 331 13.82 -23.48 12.47
CA ARG A 331 13.11 -24.72 12.12
C ARG A 331 11.74 -24.91 12.82
N THR A 332 11.22 -23.89 13.51
CA THR A 332 9.82 -23.88 13.94
C THR A 332 8.93 -23.86 12.70
N SER A 333 7.91 -24.72 12.63
CA SER A 333 6.91 -24.63 11.56
C SER A 333 6.23 -23.25 11.58
N ILE A 334 6.06 -22.64 10.42
CA ILE A 334 5.34 -21.35 10.32
C ILE A 334 3.94 -21.48 10.93
N GLN A 335 3.28 -22.61 10.76
CA GLN A 335 1.95 -22.86 11.31
C GLN A 335 1.91 -23.04 12.83
N ASP A 336 3.05 -23.28 13.49
CA ASP A 336 3.13 -23.37 14.96
C ASP A 336 3.34 -21.99 15.62
N ILE A 337 3.55 -20.93 14.83
CA ILE A 337 3.72 -19.58 15.37
C ILE A 337 2.36 -19.03 15.83
N THR A 338 2.21 -18.87 17.15
CA THR A 338 1.01 -18.29 17.77
C THR A 338 0.97 -16.77 17.64
N ILE A 339 -0.22 -16.19 17.68
CA ILE A 339 -0.42 -14.73 17.63
C ILE A 339 -1.26 -14.24 18.81
N ASP A 340 -1.06 -12.97 19.18
CA ASP A 340 -1.85 -12.27 20.22
C ASP A 340 -2.83 -11.28 19.58
N ARG A 341 -2.51 -10.78 18.37
CA ARG A 341 -3.29 -9.76 17.67
C ARG A 341 -3.46 -10.13 16.20
N ALA A 342 -4.60 -9.71 15.63
CA ALA A 342 -4.80 -9.72 14.18
C ALA A 342 -5.27 -8.33 13.72
N PHE A 343 -4.64 -7.82 12.67
CA PHE A 343 -4.95 -6.53 12.09
C PHE A 343 -5.25 -6.67 10.60
N ILE A 344 -6.47 -6.29 10.20
CA ILE A 344 -6.92 -6.20 8.80
C ILE A 344 -7.16 -4.73 8.50
N GLY A 345 -6.33 -4.13 7.66
CA GLY A 345 -6.32 -2.70 7.40
C GLY A 345 -5.14 -2.26 6.54
N SER A 346 -4.76 -0.97 6.65
CA SER A 346 -3.66 -0.35 5.90
C SER A 346 -4.01 0.01 4.45
N CYS A 347 -3.26 0.96 3.86
CA CYS A 347 -3.37 1.28 2.43
C CYS A 347 -3.11 0.08 1.51
N THR A 348 -2.49 -0.98 2.01
CA THR A 348 -2.22 -2.21 1.28
C THR A 348 -3.48 -3.06 1.12
N ASN A 349 -4.22 -3.34 2.22
CA ASN A 349 -5.32 -4.30 2.25
C ASN A 349 -6.49 -3.84 3.13
N ALA A 350 -7.05 -2.67 2.84
CA ALA A 350 -8.23 -2.14 3.51
C ALA A 350 -9.38 -1.80 2.56
N ARG A 351 -9.34 -2.33 1.32
CA ARG A 351 -10.36 -2.10 0.30
C ARG A 351 -11.49 -3.10 0.43
N ILE A 352 -12.61 -2.83 -0.22
CA ILE A 352 -13.83 -3.64 -0.06
C ILE A 352 -13.61 -5.12 -0.41
N GLU A 353 -12.78 -5.41 -1.41
CA GLU A 353 -12.44 -6.79 -1.80
C GLU A 353 -11.64 -7.51 -0.71
N ASP A 354 -10.69 -6.82 -0.08
CA ASP A 354 -9.92 -7.35 1.04
C ASP A 354 -10.82 -7.73 2.23
N LEU A 355 -11.79 -6.85 2.54
CA LEU A 355 -12.75 -7.07 3.61
C LEU A 355 -13.69 -8.24 3.29
N ARG A 356 -14.17 -8.34 2.03
CA ARG A 356 -14.98 -9.48 1.57
C ARG A 356 -14.20 -10.79 1.67
N ALA A 357 -12.94 -10.81 1.24
CA ALA A 357 -12.09 -12.00 1.29
C ALA A 357 -11.86 -12.46 2.74
N ALA A 358 -11.58 -11.55 3.64
CA ALA A 358 -11.41 -11.84 5.07
C ALA A 358 -12.72 -12.27 5.72
N ALA A 359 -13.84 -11.58 5.44
CA ALA A 359 -15.17 -11.93 5.96
C ALA A 359 -15.63 -13.33 5.55
N ARG A 360 -15.29 -13.77 4.32
CA ARG A 360 -15.55 -15.13 3.86
C ARG A 360 -14.86 -16.19 4.73
N VAL A 361 -13.66 -15.90 5.23
CA VAL A 361 -12.92 -16.78 6.15
C VAL A 361 -13.55 -16.78 7.54
N VAL A 362 -13.99 -15.61 8.00
CA VAL A 362 -14.49 -15.38 9.37
C VAL A 362 -15.91 -15.90 9.58
N LYS A 363 -16.74 -15.88 8.53
CA LYS A 363 -18.18 -16.20 8.63
C LYS A 363 -18.44 -17.53 9.34
N GLY A 364 -19.27 -17.49 10.39
CA GLY A 364 -19.66 -18.66 11.19
C GLY A 364 -18.60 -19.17 12.17
N TYR A 365 -17.48 -18.43 12.32
CA TYR A 365 -16.44 -18.72 13.30
C TYR A 365 -16.40 -17.66 14.39
N ARG A 366 -15.58 -17.93 15.42
CA ARG A 366 -15.18 -16.95 16.45
C ARG A 366 -13.67 -16.91 16.54
N ILE A 367 -13.14 -15.74 16.85
CA ILE A 367 -11.70 -15.57 17.12
C ILE A 367 -11.29 -16.43 18.31
N ASN A 368 -10.04 -16.85 18.32
CA ASN A 368 -9.45 -17.56 19.46
C ASN A 368 -9.48 -16.68 20.71
N ALA A 369 -9.82 -17.25 21.85
CA ALA A 369 -9.96 -16.52 23.11
C ALA A 369 -8.68 -15.76 23.56
N SER A 370 -7.50 -16.21 23.08
CA SER A 370 -6.22 -15.54 23.35
C SER A 370 -5.89 -14.40 22.38
N VAL A 371 -6.69 -14.21 21.33
CA VAL A 371 -6.42 -13.23 20.25
C VAL A 371 -7.39 -12.07 20.35
N SER A 372 -6.88 -10.84 20.22
CA SER A 372 -7.71 -9.68 19.91
C SER A 372 -7.51 -9.27 18.44
N ALA A 373 -8.61 -9.00 17.76
CA ALA A 373 -8.58 -8.75 16.32
C ALA A 373 -9.36 -7.48 15.97
N MET A 374 -8.86 -6.72 14.99
CA MET A 374 -9.53 -5.52 14.51
C MET A 374 -9.54 -5.45 12.98
N VAL A 375 -10.59 -4.81 12.47
CA VAL A 375 -10.77 -4.48 11.05
C VAL A 375 -10.93 -2.97 10.92
N VAL A 376 -10.09 -2.38 10.06
CA VAL A 376 -10.06 -0.94 9.81
C VAL A 376 -10.26 -0.70 8.32
N PRO A 377 -11.44 -0.25 7.87
CA PRO A 377 -11.70 0.11 6.48
C PRO A 377 -10.75 1.22 5.98
N GLY A 378 -10.44 1.23 4.69
CA GLY A 378 -9.51 2.19 4.11
C GLY A 378 -10.09 3.59 3.92
N SER A 379 -11.42 3.70 3.81
CA SER A 379 -12.15 4.96 3.66
C SER A 379 -13.55 4.86 4.26
N GLN A 380 -14.19 6.00 4.45
CA GLN A 380 -15.59 6.06 4.90
C GLN A 380 -16.56 5.46 3.86
N GLU A 381 -16.25 5.57 2.58
CA GLU A 381 -17.05 4.96 1.52
C GLU A 381 -16.93 3.43 1.53
N ILE A 382 -15.71 2.89 1.74
CA ILE A 382 -15.50 1.45 1.93
C ILE A 382 -16.22 0.96 3.18
N LYS A 383 -16.14 1.71 4.29
CA LYS A 383 -16.85 1.38 5.53
C LYS A 383 -18.34 1.25 5.30
N LYS A 384 -18.95 2.27 4.69
CA LYS A 384 -20.38 2.28 4.34
C LYS A 384 -20.75 1.13 3.38
N ALA A 385 -19.90 0.84 2.39
CA ALA A 385 -20.13 -0.27 1.47
C ALA A 385 -20.12 -1.61 2.21
N ALA A 386 -19.13 -1.83 3.07
CA ALA A 386 -19.01 -3.04 3.89
C ALA A 386 -20.20 -3.21 4.84
N GLU A 387 -20.67 -2.14 5.47
CA GLU A 387 -21.86 -2.15 6.36
C GLU A 387 -23.15 -2.45 5.57
N ARG A 388 -23.32 -1.90 4.36
CA ARG A 388 -24.45 -2.25 3.48
C ARG A 388 -24.46 -3.74 3.11
N GLU A 389 -23.30 -4.35 2.97
CA GLU A 389 -23.13 -5.78 2.69
C GLU A 389 -23.21 -6.65 3.95
N GLY A 390 -23.24 -6.05 5.14
CA GLY A 390 -23.30 -6.76 6.43
C GLY A 390 -21.96 -7.36 6.86
N LEU A 391 -20.83 -6.91 6.27
CA LEU A 391 -19.51 -7.42 6.63
C LEU A 391 -19.13 -7.03 8.06
N ASP A 392 -19.53 -5.84 8.53
CA ASP A 392 -19.39 -5.37 9.91
C ASP A 392 -19.99 -6.34 10.91
N ARG A 393 -21.18 -6.91 10.61
CA ARG A 393 -21.85 -7.89 11.45
C ARG A 393 -21.09 -9.21 11.47
N ILE A 394 -20.63 -9.71 10.32
CA ILE A 394 -19.82 -10.93 10.24
C ILE A 394 -18.57 -10.82 11.12
N PHE A 395 -17.85 -9.70 11.04
CA PHE A 395 -16.66 -9.46 11.85
C PHE A 395 -16.98 -9.32 13.33
N SER A 396 -18.01 -8.53 13.68
CA SER A 396 -18.40 -8.30 15.08
C SER A 396 -18.93 -9.56 15.76
N GLU A 397 -19.74 -10.37 15.06
CA GLU A 397 -20.22 -11.66 15.56
C GLU A 397 -19.08 -12.66 15.82
N ALA A 398 -18.02 -12.58 15.00
CA ALA A 398 -16.82 -13.39 15.22
C ALA A 398 -15.93 -12.86 16.36
N GLY A 399 -16.13 -11.62 16.82
CA GLY A 399 -15.38 -11.00 17.91
C GLY A 399 -14.29 -10.05 17.45
N PHE A 400 -14.25 -9.65 16.17
CA PHE A 400 -13.39 -8.56 15.70
C PHE A 400 -13.96 -7.21 16.11
N GLU A 401 -13.08 -6.27 16.42
CA GLU A 401 -13.44 -4.87 16.58
C GLU A 401 -13.60 -4.22 15.19
N TRP A 402 -14.79 -3.71 14.91
CA TRP A 402 -15.07 -2.93 13.69
C TRP A 402 -14.75 -1.47 13.96
N ARG A 403 -13.83 -0.89 13.18
CA ARG A 403 -13.23 0.41 13.46
C ARG A 403 -13.62 1.48 12.43
N GLU A 404 -13.32 2.74 12.73
CA GLU A 404 -13.39 3.86 11.78
C GLU A 404 -12.22 3.84 10.81
N ALA A 405 -12.43 4.43 9.61
CA ALA A 405 -11.45 4.41 8.52
C ALA A 405 -10.17 5.21 8.84
N GLY A 406 -9.00 4.65 8.55
CA GLY A 406 -7.71 5.31 8.73
C GLY A 406 -6.53 4.34 8.64
N CYS A 407 -5.31 4.86 8.80
CA CYS A 407 -4.08 4.05 8.75
C CYS A 407 -3.91 3.12 9.97
N SER A 408 -4.46 3.49 11.15
CA SER A 408 -4.46 2.65 12.36
C SER A 408 -3.07 2.09 12.70
N MET A 409 -2.97 0.79 12.94
CA MET A 409 -1.71 0.11 13.27
C MET A 409 -0.67 0.10 12.15
N CYS A 410 -0.97 0.55 10.94
CA CYS A 410 0.01 0.50 9.83
C CYS A 410 1.31 1.26 10.17
N LEU A 411 1.20 2.40 10.84
CA LEU A 411 2.33 3.23 11.28
C LEU A 411 2.39 3.40 12.81
N GLY A 412 1.30 3.10 13.52
CA GLY A 412 1.24 3.25 14.97
C GLY A 412 1.37 4.70 15.45
N MET A 413 0.83 5.66 14.68
CA MET A 413 0.80 7.09 15.06
C MET A 413 -0.47 7.50 15.80
N ASN A 414 -1.29 6.54 16.16
CA ASN A 414 -2.51 6.70 16.97
C ASN A 414 -2.51 5.71 18.13
N ALA A 415 -3.63 5.55 18.82
CA ALA A 415 -3.75 4.64 19.97
C ALA A 415 -3.69 3.14 19.60
N ASP A 416 -3.79 2.80 18.32
CA ASP A 416 -3.77 1.41 17.84
C ASP A 416 -2.33 0.93 17.70
N ILE A 417 -1.74 0.47 18.79
CA ILE A 417 -0.35 -0.03 18.85
C ILE A 417 -0.27 -1.40 19.53
N LEU A 418 0.76 -2.16 19.18
CA LEU A 418 1.13 -3.38 19.89
C LEU A 418 1.83 -3.05 21.21
N GLN A 419 1.54 -3.84 22.23
CA GLN A 419 2.33 -3.85 23.44
C GLN A 419 3.65 -4.62 23.23
N PRO A 420 4.70 -4.31 24.02
CA PRO A 420 5.97 -5.06 23.93
C PRO A 420 5.76 -6.57 24.06
N GLY A 421 6.34 -7.31 23.14
CA GLY A 421 6.24 -8.77 23.08
C GLY A 421 5.03 -9.32 22.34
N GLN A 422 3.97 -8.54 22.14
CA GLN A 422 2.80 -8.99 21.38
C GLN A 422 3.15 -9.29 19.92
N ARG A 423 2.58 -10.38 19.41
CA ARG A 423 2.75 -10.86 18.04
C ARG A 423 1.47 -10.63 17.24
N CYS A 424 1.62 -10.03 16.06
CA CYS A 424 0.49 -9.64 15.21
C CYS A 424 0.55 -10.30 13.83
N ALA A 425 -0.54 -10.94 13.41
CA ALA A 425 -0.82 -11.22 12.01
C ALA A 425 -1.41 -9.97 11.37
N SER A 426 -0.68 -9.33 10.44
CA SER A 426 -0.98 -7.99 9.96
C SER A 426 -1.04 -7.91 8.44
N THR A 427 -2.04 -7.22 7.91
CA THR A 427 -2.14 -6.92 6.48
C THR A 427 -1.42 -5.63 6.07
N SER A 428 -0.67 -5.01 6.98
CA SER A 428 0.18 -3.85 6.66
C SER A 428 1.30 -4.20 5.66
N ASN A 429 2.10 -3.23 5.29
CA ASN A 429 3.14 -3.36 4.27
C ASN A 429 4.55 -3.47 4.84
N ARG A 430 4.78 -3.04 6.07
CA ARG A 430 6.09 -3.03 6.75
C ARG A 430 6.02 -3.65 8.12
N ASN A 431 7.11 -4.32 8.51
CA ASN A 431 7.23 -5.00 9.79
C ASN A 431 8.61 -4.85 10.47
N PHE A 432 9.32 -3.75 10.18
CA PHE A 432 10.57 -3.48 10.89
C PHE A 432 10.34 -3.30 12.39
N GLU A 433 11.39 -3.46 13.19
CA GLU A 433 11.37 -3.37 14.65
C GLU A 433 10.63 -2.12 15.14
N GLY A 434 9.59 -2.31 15.92
CA GLY A 434 8.79 -1.21 16.51
C GLY A 434 7.77 -0.55 15.58
N ARG A 435 7.61 -1.00 14.33
CA ARG A 435 6.68 -0.36 13.34
C ARG A 435 5.25 -0.21 13.85
N GLN A 436 4.70 -1.23 14.48
CA GLN A 436 3.34 -1.24 15.03
C GLN A 436 3.30 -1.03 16.55
N GLY A 437 4.38 -0.55 17.15
CA GLY A 437 4.55 -0.35 18.58
C GLY A 437 5.90 -0.89 19.06
N ARG A 438 6.52 -0.21 20.02
CA ARG A 438 7.84 -0.57 20.54
C ARG A 438 7.84 -2.00 21.09
N GLY A 439 8.74 -2.85 20.57
CA GLY A 439 8.86 -4.26 20.96
C GLY A 439 7.73 -5.16 20.42
N GLY A 440 6.83 -4.64 19.58
CA GLY A 440 5.80 -5.41 18.88
C GLY A 440 6.40 -6.26 17.76
N ARG A 441 5.88 -7.46 17.56
CA ARG A 441 6.35 -8.46 16.60
C ARG A 441 5.33 -8.64 15.48
N THR A 442 5.59 -8.08 14.32
CA THR A 442 4.64 -8.06 13.21
C THR A 442 5.01 -9.06 12.13
N HIS A 443 4.05 -9.90 11.75
CA HIS A 443 4.12 -10.78 10.60
C HIS A 443 3.19 -10.27 9.51
N LEU A 444 3.73 -10.00 8.32
CA LEU A 444 2.93 -9.61 7.16
C LEU A 444 2.29 -10.83 6.53
N VAL A 445 0.99 -10.73 6.30
CA VAL A 445 0.17 -11.79 5.71
C VAL A 445 -0.95 -11.19 4.85
N SER A 446 -1.62 -12.02 4.05
CA SER A 446 -2.82 -11.62 3.31
C SER A 446 -4.04 -11.47 4.24
N PRO A 447 -5.12 -10.76 3.80
CA PRO A 447 -6.33 -10.61 4.60
C PRO A 447 -6.95 -11.93 5.02
N MET A 448 -6.97 -12.92 4.15
CA MET A 448 -7.49 -14.25 4.45
C MET A 448 -6.64 -14.95 5.52
N MET A 449 -5.31 -14.85 5.41
CA MET A 449 -4.37 -15.41 6.38
C MET A 449 -4.48 -14.74 7.76
N ALA A 450 -4.65 -13.40 7.81
CA ALA A 450 -4.86 -12.68 9.07
C ALA A 450 -6.17 -13.11 9.74
N ALA A 451 -7.25 -13.26 8.95
CA ALA A 451 -8.54 -13.71 9.43
C ALA A 451 -8.47 -15.16 9.97
N ALA A 452 -7.84 -16.06 9.23
CA ALA A 452 -7.67 -17.45 9.66
C ALA A 452 -6.81 -17.56 10.92
N ALA A 453 -5.72 -16.79 11.00
CA ALA A 453 -4.86 -16.76 12.17
C ALA A 453 -5.59 -16.23 13.40
N ALA A 454 -6.47 -15.23 13.27
CA ALA A 454 -7.30 -14.75 14.36
C ALA A 454 -8.23 -15.85 14.94
N ILE A 455 -8.77 -16.70 14.08
CA ILE A 455 -9.66 -17.78 14.48
C ILE A 455 -8.88 -18.94 15.14
N LYS A 456 -7.75 -19.33 14.56
CA LYS A 456 -6.95 -20.46 15.04
C LYS A 456 -6.04 -20.10 16.22
N GLY A 457 -5.62 -18.84 16.36
CA GLY A 457 -4.62 -18.39 17.32
C GLY A 457 -3.18 -18.59 16.84
N HIS A 458 -2.98 -19.10 15.63
CA HIS A 458 -1.70 -19.35 14.98
C HIS A 458 -1.84 -19.28 13.45
N PHE A 459 -0.75 -19.18 12.71
CA PHE A 459 -0.82 -19.21 11.25
C PHE A 459 -1.32 -20.56 10.74
N THR A 460 -2.12 -20.53 9.68
CA THR A 460 -2.67 -21.75 9.07
C THR A 460 -2.87 -21.54 7.57
N ASP A 461 -2.75 -22.62 6.79
CA ASP A 461 -2.90 -22.58 5.34
C ASP A 461 -4.37 -22.42 4.95
N VAL A 462 -4.72 -21.23 4.43
CA VAL A 462 -6.09 -20.90 4.03
C VAL A 462 -6.57 -21.66 2.80
N ARG A 463 -5.68 -22.31 2.04
CA ARG A 463 -6.07 -23.17 0.91
C ARG A 463 -6.86 -24.38 1.37
N ASN A 464 -6.68 -24.79 2.62
CA ASN A 464 -7.39 -25.90 3.26
C ASN A 464 -8.50 -25.41 4.19
N TRP A 465 -8.95 -24.14 4.07
CA TRP A 465 -9.96 -23.57 4.95
C TRP A 465 -11.35 -24.12 4.65
N GLU A 466 -12.06 -24.54 5.69
CA GLU A 466 -13.46 -24.92 5.59
C GLU A 466 -14.34 -23.66 5.65
N PHE A 467 -14.87 -23.24 4.50
CA PHE A 467 -15.78 -22.09 4.43
C PHE A 467 -17.17 -22.50 4.89
N ARG A 468 -17.76 -21.69 5.78
CA ARG A 468 -19.11 -21.89 6.30
C ARG A 468 -20.14 -21.07 5.51
N ALA A 469 -21.36 -21.57 5.42
CA ALA A 469 -22.45 -20.95 4.64
C ALA A 469 -22.99 -19.67 5.29
#